data_5e57e3cdca84708ce9ad17a5993cda7a
#
_entry.id   5e57e3cdca84708ce9ad17a5993cda7a
#
_cell.length_a   1.000
_cell.length_b   1.000
_cell.length_c   1.000
_cell.angle_alpha   90.00
_cell.angle_beta   90.00
_cell.angle_gamma   90.00
#
_symmetry.space_group_name_H-M   'P 1'
#
loop_
_entity.id
_entity.type
_entity.pdbx_description
1 polymer ?
#
loop_
_entity_poly.entity_id
_entity_poly.type
_entity_poly.pdbx_seq_one_letter_code
_entity_poly.pdbx_strand_id
1 'polypeptide(L)'
;MSHYLVILAGSPRGGIKTWKSLDKYVLKPLNADLAICYGDKFSNNQTKFLEDKAKYKWIFDEPDNWRKYYEDNFEGNWENFFLKGLDFGLAGGIDDYRGSGAIVFGLKDFIKWHFKDDIKNYDYIIYTRFDQYYIDSIPKLKNNMLNIPEGEDYGGVCDRFVSLSVKDIEEYLSICNYIDEKEYEDNFGIIPNCEGVHSAYLKITGLENKINRIPRNQFTVSLKDDVTRWRIGKYRYY
;
A
#
# COMPACT_ATOMS: atom_id res chain seq x y z
N MET A 1 18.97 17.63 -7.28
CA MET A 1 18.11 17.21 -6.17
C MET A 1 17.34 15.98 -6.64
N SER A 2 17.17 14.97 -5.79
CA SER A 2 16.39 13.78 -6.15
C SER A 2 14.91 14.13 -6.24
N HIS A 3 14.24 13.59 -7.26
CA HIS A 3 12.81 13.76 -7.49
C HIS A 3 12.05 12.63 -6.80
N TYR A 4 11.13 12.98 -5.91
CA TYR A 4 10.28 12.04 -5.18
C TYR A 4 8.84 12.09 -5.69
N LEU A 5 8.22 10.92 -5.86
CA LEU A 5 6.78 10.78 -5.98
C LEU A 5 6.23 10.06 -4.74
N VAL A 6 5.26 10.66 -4.09
CA VAL A 6 4.50 10.01 -3.02
C VAL A 6 3.20 9.48 -3.59
N ILE A 7 2.99 8.18 -3.52
CA ILE A 7 1.76 7.51 -3.96
C ILE A 7 0.93 7.19 -2.73
N LEU A 8 -0.22 7.83 -2.60
CA LEU A 8 -1.26 7.43 -1.67
C LEU A 8 -2.20 6.45 -2.36
N ALA A 9 -2.28 5.22 -1.87
CA ALA A 9 -3.09 4.18 -2.46
C ALA A 9 -4.10 3.58 -1.47
N GLY A 10 -5.30 3.27 -1.94
CA GLY A 10 -6.37 2.63 -1.17
C GLY A 10 -7.50 3.58 -0.78
N SER A 11 -8.36 3.16 0.13
CA SER A 11 -9.48 3.98 0.60
C SER A 11 -8.99 5.25 1.31
N PRO A 12 -9.51 6.45 0.94
CA PRO A 12 -9.08 7.73 1.51
C PRO A 12 -9.65 7.95 2.92
N ARG A 13 -9.16 7.18 3.87
CA ARG A 13 -9.48 7.27 5.30
C ARG A 13 -8.54 8.21 6.04
N GLY A 14 -8.84 8.52 7.30
CA GLY A 14 -8.00 9.33 8.18
C GLY A 14 -8.24 10.84 8.13
N GLY A 15 -8.83 11.35 7.05
CA GLY A 15 -9.31 12.73 6.94
C GLY A 15 -8.23 13.80 6.84
N ILE A 16 -8.67 15.05 6.72
CA ILE A 16 -7.83 16.23 6.41
C ILE A 16 -6.68 16.43 7.41
N LYS A 17 -6.87 16.14 8.69
CA LYS A 17 -5.82 16.31 9.70
C LYS A 17 -4.62 15.39 9.43
N THR A 18 -4.91 14.15 9.06
CA THR A 18 -3.90 13.17 8.65
C THR A 18 -3.17 13.62 7.38
N TRP A 19 -3.91 14.09 6.39
CA TRP A 19 -3.33 14.53 5.13
C TRP A 19 -2.53 15.84 5.24
N LYS A 20 -2.90 16.73 6.16
CA LYS A 20 -2.06 17.88 6.52
C LYS A 20 -0.74 17.46 7.17
N SER A 21 -0.73 16.37 7.93
CA SER A 21 0.52 15.85 8.51
C SER A 21 1.44 15.29 7.42
N LEU A 22 0.89 14.58 6.42
CA LEU A 22 1.62 14.15 5.23
C LEU A 22 2.24 15.35 4.48
N ASP A 23 1.44 16.38 4.21
CA ASP A 23 1.92 17.59 3.54
C ASP A 23 3.09 18.24 4.30
N LYS A 24 2.95 18.35 5.62
CA LYS A 24 3.95 19.00 6.48
C LYS A 24 5.24 18.23 6.64
N TYR A 25 5.14 16.89 6.80
CA TYR A 25 6.26 16.07 7.25
C TYR A 25 6.86 15.17 6.17
N VAL A 26 6.18 15.05 5.03
CA VAL A 26 6.64 14.24 3.90
C VAL A 26 6.80 15.08 2.64
N LEU A 27 5.69 15.64 2.11
CA LEU A 27 5.70 16.29 0.80
C LEU A 27 6.62 17.52 0.80
N LYS A 28 6.45 18.44 1.74
CA LYS A 28 7.25 19.67 1.79
C LYS A 28 8.73 19.43 2.05
N PRO A 29 9.16 18.63 3.06
CA PRO A 29 10.57 18.40 3.31
C PRO A 29 11.31 17.72 2.16
N LEU A 30 10.64 16.84 1.41
CA LEU A 30 11.21 16.15 0.25
C LEU A 30 11.02 16.90 -1.07
N ASN A 31 10.26 17.99 -1.08
CA ASN A 31 9.79 18.66 -2.30
C ASN A 31 9.18 17.62 -3.26
N ALA A 32 8.34 16.77 -2.74
CA ALA A 32 7.80 15.61 -3.46
C ALA A 32 6.50 15.95 -4.19
N ASP A 33 6.34 15.39 -5.38
CA ASP A 33 5.05 15.34 -6.07
C ASP A 33 4.13 14.30 -5.40
N LEU A 34 2.83 14.53 -5.50
CA LEU A 34 1.80 13.64 -4.95
C LEU A 34 1.01 12.97 -6.08
N ALA A 35 0.88 11.65 -6.01
CA ALA A 35 -0.12 10.87 -6.72
C ALA A 35 -1.13 10.30 -5.73
N ILE A 36 -2.42 10.37 -6.07
CA ILE A 36 -3.50 9.74 -5.30
C ILE A 36 -4.16 8.67 -6.15
N CYS A 37 -4.32 7.47 -5.59
CA CYS A 37 -4.94 6.33 -6.27
C CYS A 37 -6.05 5.73 -5.39
N TYR A 38 -7.30 5.93 -5.77
CA TYR A 38 -8.46 5.43 -5.03
C TYR A 38 -9.70 5.31 -5.91
N GLY A 39 -10.66 4.48 -5.47
CA GLY A 39 -11.93 4.32 -6.17
C GLY A 39 -12.83 5.55 -6.09
N ASP A 40 -13.46 5.91 -7.18
CA ASP A 40 -14.31 7.11 -7.36
C ASP A 40 -15.46 7.19 -6.33
N LYS A 41 -16.01 6.05 -5.91
CA LYS A 41 -17.05 5.96 -4.87
C LYS A 41 -16.65 6.57 -3.52
N PHE A 42 -15.36 6.80 -3.30
CA PHE A 42 -14.84 7.45 -2.09
C PHE A 42 -14.60 8.95 -2.25
N SER A 43 -14.83 9.51 -3.45
CA SER A 43 -14.71 10.95 -3.69
C SER A 43 -15.72 11.74 -2.83
N ASN A 44 -15.24 12.73 -2.12
CA ASN A 44 -16.08 13.60 -1.28
C ASN A 44 -15.40 14.96 -1.06
N ASN A 45 -16.07 15.84 -0.31
CA ASN A 45 -15.54 17.19 -0.03
C ASN A 45 -14.19 17.20 0.70
N GLN A 46 -13.86 16.15 1.44
CA GLN A 46 -12.57 16.07 2.13
C GLN A 46 -11.45 15.64 1.19
N THR A 47 -11.71 14.68 0.27
CA THR A 47 -10.71 14.22 -0.70
C THR A 47 -10.22 15.33 -1.60
N LYS A 48 -11.05 16.35 -1.85
CA LYS A 48 -10.68 17.55 -2.62
C LYS A 48 -9.41 18.22 -2.09
N PHE A 49 -9.16 18.18 -0.79
CA PHE A 49 -7.91 18.69 -0.22
C PHE A 49 -6.65 18.03 -0.80
N LEU A 50 -6.71 16.73 -1.05
CA LEU A 50 -5.60 15.98 -1.69
C LEU A 50 -5.63 16.16 -3.21
N GLU A 51 -6.81 16.14 -3.81
CA GLU A 51 -6.98 16.33 -5.25
C GLU A 51 -6.41 17.66 -5.73
N ASP A 52 -6.57 18.73 -4.94
CA ASP A 52 -6.04 20.06 -5.27
C ASP A 52 -4.51 20.12 -5.17
N LYS A 53 -3.89 19.19 -4.42
CA LYS A 53 -2.42 19.09 -4.26
C LYS A 53 -1.78 18.08 -5.19
N ALA A 54 -2.55 17.08 -5.61
CA ALA A 54 -2.03 15.97 -6.39
C ALA A 54 -1.66 16.40 -7.80
N LYS A 55 -0.45 16.06 -8.21
CA LYS A 55 -0.02 16.14 -9.60
C LYS A 55 -0.71 15.08 -10.46
N TYR A 56 -0.85 13.87 -9.90
CA TYR A 56 -1.55 12.76 -10.56
C TYR A 56 -2.77 12.34 -9.74
N LYS A 57 -3.91 12.26 -10.42
CA LYS A 57 -5.20 11.86 -9.85
C LYS A 57 -5.64 10.56 -10.51
N TRP A 58 -5.19 9.46 -9.98
CA TRP A 58 -5.51 8.12 -10.44
C TRP A 58 -6.80 7.65 -9.74
N ILE A 59 -7.91 8.28 -10.13
CA ILE A 59 -9.24 7.96 -9.62
C ILE A 59 -9.89 7.01 -10.62
N PHE A 60 -10.30 5.84 -10.17
CA PHE A 60 -10.79 4.77 -11.02
C PHE A 60 -12.16 4.28 -10.56
N ASP A 61 -12.91 3.66 -11.48
CA ASP A 61 -14.15 2.95 -11.17
C ASP A 61 -13.81 1.67 -10.41
N GLU A 62 -13.90 1.76 -9.08
CA GLU A 62 -13.52 0.64 -8.22
C GLU A 62 -14.58 -0.47 -8.29
N PRO A 63 -14.19 -1.70 -8.61
CA PRO A 63 -15.12 -2.81 -8.64
C PRO A 63 -15.75 -3.04 -7.27
N ASP A 64 -17.03 -3.34 -7.22
CA ASP A 64 -17.71 -3.73 -5.98
C ASP A 64 -17.08 -4.96 -5.34
N ASN A 65 -16.52 -5.82 -6.18
CA ASN A 65 -15.85 -7.05 -5.80
C ASN A 65 -14.51 -7.17 -6.57
N TRP A 66 -13.40 -7.12 -5.88
CA TRP A 66 -12.07 -7.26 -6.46
C TRP A 66 -11.79 -8.67 -7.03
N ARG A 67 -12.64 -9.65 -6.75
CA ARG A 67 -12.57 -10.98 -7.39
C ARG A 67 -12.56 -10.85 -8.91
N LYS A 68 -13.46 -10.01 -9.45
CA LYS A 68 -13.51 -9.81 -10.90
C LYS A 68 -12.19 -9.25 -11.46
N TYR A 69 -11.49 -8.41 -10.71
CA TYR A 69 -10.16 -7.94 -11.12
C TYR A 69 -9.18 -9.11 -11.29
N TYR A 70 -9.18 -10.05 -10.35
CA TYR A 70 -8.30 -11.22 -10.44
C TYR A 70 -8.74 -12.19 -11.55
N GLU A 71 -10.01 -12.45 -11.71
CA GLU A 71 -10.55 -13.29 -12.80
C GLU A 71 -10.20 -12.74 -14.19
N ASP A 72 -10.19 -11.41 -14.34
CA ASP A 72 -9.91 -10.76 -15.63
C ASP A 72 -8.40 -10.67 -15.95
N ASN A 73 -7.50 -10.80 -14.96
CA ASN A 73 -6.08 -10.51 -15.13
C ASN A 73 -5.15 -11.68 -14.79
N PHE A 74 -5.64 -12.76 -14.16
CA PHE A 74 -4.84 -13.87 -13.68
C PHE A 74 -5.54 -15.21 -13.98
N GLU A 75 -4.74 -16.23 -14.34
CA GLU A 75 -5.24 -17.54 -14.75
C GLU A 75 -4.75 -18.69 -13.85
N GLY A 76 -3.93 -18.40 -12.83
CA GLY A 76 -3.25 -19.40 -12.00
C GLY A 76 -3.93 -19.68 -10.67
N ASN A 77 -3.14 -19.64 -9.59
CA ASN A 77 -3.56 -20.12 -8.27
C ASN A 77 -4.11 -19.04 -7.33
N TRP A 78 -4.31 -17.81 -7.80
CA TRP A 78 -4.70 -16.67 -6.98
C TRP A 78 -5.92 -16.95 -6.09
N GLU A 79 -6.92 -17.66 -6.60
CA GLU A 79 -8.12 -17.96 -5.85
C GLU A 79 -7.83 -18.86 -4.63
N ASN A 80 -7.10 -19.95 -4.84
CA ASN A 80 -6.69 -20.86 -3.77
C ASN A 80 -5.82 -20.15 -2.74
N PHE A 81 -4.94 -19.27 -3.21
CA PHE A 81 -4.08 -18.47 -2.34
C PHE A 81 -4.90 -17.59 -1.38
N PHE A 82 -5.89 -16.87 -1.88
CA PHE A 82 -6.74 -16.03 -1.06
C PHE A 82 -7.70 -16.83 -0.16
N LEU A 83 -8.23 -17.94 -0.62
CA LEU A 83 -9.14 -18.80 0.18
C LEU A 83 -8.43 -19.33 1.43
N LYS A 84 -7.20 -19.80 1.32
CA LYS A 84 -6.43 -20.28 2.47
C LYS A 84 -6.09 -19.18 3.47
N GLY A 85 -6.06 -17.93 3.02
CA GLY A 85 -5.85 -16.75 3.86
C GLY A 85 -7.12 -16.14 4.48
N LEU A 86 -8.30 -16.76 4.34
CA LEU A 86 -9.58 -16.19 4.77
C LEU A 86 -9.62 -15.81 6.25
N ASP A 87 -9.17 -16.69 7.12
CA ASP A 87 -9.18 -16.47 8.57
C ASP A 87 -8.32 -15.29 9.01
N PHE A 88 -7.37 -14.89 8.16
CA PHE A 88 -6.45 -13.78 8.37
C PHE A 88 -6.80 -12.54 7.56
N GLY A 89 -7.91 -12.58 6.82
CA GLY A 89 -8.44 -11.43 6.09
C GLY A 89 -7.77 -11.14 4.76
N LEU A 90 -7.10 -12.10 4.13
CA LEU A 90 -6.53 -11.91 2.80
C LEU A 90 -7.59 -11.67 1.74
N ALA A 91 -8.61 -12.51 1.67
CA ALA A 91 -9.74 -12.33 0.76
C ALA A 91 -10.94 -11.65 1.43
N GLY A 92 -11.17 -11.93 2.69
CA GLY A 92 -12.37 -11.49 3.41
C GLY A 92 -13.65 -12.19 3.04
N GLY A 93 -13.58 -13.18 2.17
CA GLY A 93 -14.67 -13.89 1.52
C GLY A 93 -14.53 -13.75 0.01
N ILE A 94 -14.72 -14.85 -0.71
CA ILE A 94 -14.42 -14.85 -2.14
C ILE A 94 -15.45 -14.07 -2.96
N ASP A 95 -16.67 -13.96 -2.48
CA ASP A 95 -17.74 -13.20 -3.11
C ASP A 95 -17.83 -11.75 -2.61
N ASP A 96 -17.07 -11.44 -1.55
CA ASP A 96 -17.03 -10.13 -0.94
C ASP A 96 -15.59 -9.71 -0.66
N TYR A 97 -14.91 -9.28 -1.68
CA TYR A 97 -13.51 -8.90 -1.69
C TYR A 97 -13.21 -7.61 -0.92
N ARG A 98 -13.62 -7.60 0.33
CA ARG A 98 -13.29 -6.57 1.30
C ARG A 98 -12.10 -6.96 2.18
N GLY A 99 -11.49 -8.09 1.90
CA GLY A 99 -10.23 -8.51 2.54
C GLY A 99 -9.09 -7.58 2.18
N SER A 100 -8.29 -7.23 3.17
CA SER A 100 -7.20 -6.29 2.97
C SER A 100 -6.19 -6.79 1.93
N GLY A 101 -5.92 -8.09 1.87
CA GLY A 101 -4.96 -8.66 0.93
C GLY A 101 -5.40 -8.51 -0.52
N ALA A 102 -6.63 -8.93 -0.84
CA ALA A 102 -7.15 -8.85 -2.20
C ALA A 102 -7.12 -7.41 -2.75
N ILE A 103 -7.56 -6.45 -1.94
CA ILE A 103 -7.58 -5.03 -2.34
C ILE A 103 -6.18 -4.45 -2.45
N VAL A 104 -5.32 -4.67 -1.44
CA VAL A 104 -3.99 -4.06 -1.38
C VAL A 104 -3.08 -4.58 -2.47
N PHE A 105 -3.10 -5.90 -2.72
CA PHE A 105 -2.26 -6.51 -3.76
C PHE A 105 -2.78 -6.20 -5.17
N GLY A 106 -4.10 -6.32 -5.38
CA GLY A 106 -4.72 -5.94 -6.66
C GLY A 106 -4.49 -4.48 -7.00
N LEU A 107 -4.52 -3.57 -6.02
CA LEU A 107 -4.24 -2.16 -6.24
C LEU A 107 -2.77 -1.90 -6.60
N LYS A 108 -1.81 -2.64 -6.04
CA LYS A 108 -0.41 -2.56 -6.47
C LYS A 108 -0.25 -2.95 -7.93
N ASP A 109 -0.85 -4.06 -8.33
CA ASP A 109 -0.83 -4.53 -9.71
C ASP A 109 -1.50 -3.54 -10.66
N PHE A 110 -2.68 -3.02 -10.29
CA PHE A 110 -3.38 -1.98 -11.05
C PHE A 110 -2.50 -0.74 -11.29
N ILE A 111 -1.82 -0.25 -10.26
CA ILE A 111 -0.90 0.90 -10.35
C ILE A 111 0.26 0.59 -11.29
N LYS A 112 0.86 -0.60 -11.18
CA LYS A 112 1.95 -1.05 -12.04
C LYS A 112 1.58 -0.98 -13.52
N TRP A 113 0.39 -1.46 -13.88
CA TRP A 113 -0.02 -1.53 -15.27
C TRP A 113 -0.47 -0.19 -15.84
N HIS A 114 -1.21 0.60 -15.07
CA HIS A 114 -1.85 1.81 -15.60
C HIS A 114 -1.01 3.09 -15.46
N PHE A 115 -0.07 3.13 -14.51
CA PHE A 115 0.63 4.38 -14.16
C PHE A 115 2.15 4.28 -14.17
N LYS A 116 2.72 3.22 -14.73
CA LYS A 116 4.18 3.03 -14.78
C LYS A 116 4.95 4.16 -15.47
N ASP A 117 4.37 4.76 -16.49
CA ASP A 117 5.04 5.83 -17.23
C ASP A 117 5.10 7.13 -16.45
N ASP A 118 4.08 7.42 -15.63
CA ASP A 118 4.11 8.55 -14.69
C ASP A 118 5.19 8.33 -13.62
N ILE A 119 5.28 7.11 -13.10
CA ILE A 119 6.21 6.74 -12.03
C ILE A 119 7.67 6.82 -12.50
N LYS A 120 7.97 6.44 -13.72
CA LYS A 120 9.34 6.44 -14.29
C LYS A 120 10.02 7.81 -14.34
N ASN A 121 9.27 8.89 -14.23
CA ASN A 121 9.80 10.26 -14.25
C ASN A 121 10.50 10.67 -12.94
N TYR A 122 10.58 9.77 -11.95
CA TYR A 122 11.11 10.05 -10.61
C TYR A 122 12.35 9.21 -10.31
N ASP A 123 13.14 9.65 -9.32
CA ASP A 123 14.28 8.89 -8.81
C ASP A 123 13.85 7.92 -7.70
N TYR A 124 12.92 8.38 -6.85
CA TYR A 124 12.43 7.66 -5.67
C TYR A 124 10.92 7.71 -5.56
N ILE A 125 10.35 6.60 -5.11
CA ILE A 125 8.93 6.46 -4.85
C ILE A 125 8.72 6.24 -3.36
N ILE A 126 7.73 6.91 -2.79
CA ILE A 126 7.17 6.58 -1.48
C ILE A 126 5.77 6.03 -1.72
N TYR A 127 5.57 4.74 -1.45
CA TYR A 127 4.26 4.12 -1.50
C TYR A 127 3.70 4.05 -0.08
N THR A 128 2.54 4.64 0.16
CA THR A 128 1.93 4.68 1.49
C THR A 128 0.40 4.78 1.41
N ARG A 129 -0.26 4.74 2.57
CA ARG A 129 -1.71 4.74 2.69
C ARG A 129 -2.24 6.10 3.11
N PHE A 130 -3.52 6.37 2.81
CA PHE A 130 -4.21 7.60 3.19
C PHE A 130 -4.36 7.78 4.71
N ASP A 131 -4.37 6.70 5.47
CA ASP A 131 -4.63 6.69 6.91
C ASP A 131 -3.35 6.72 7.77
N GLN A 132 -2.21 7.10 7.21
CA GLN A 132 -0.96 7.26 7.94
C GLN A 132 -0.80 8.71 8.44
N TYR A 133 -0.87 8.90 9.76
CA TYR A 133 -0.63 10.20 10.43
C TYR A 133 0.84 10.33 10.82
N TYR A 134 1.49 11.36 10.34
CA TYR A 134 2.91 11.63 10.59
C TYR A 134 3.06 12.60 11.75
N ILE A 135 3.94 12.28 12.70
CA ILE A 135 4.22 13.13 13.88
C ILE A 135 5.47 13.97 13.72
N ASP A 136 6.35 13.57 12.82
CA ASP A 136 7.61 14.26 12.52
C ASP A 136 8.03 14.00 11.07
N SER A 137 9.06 14.72 10.61
CA SER A 137 9.65 14.52 9.30
C SER A 137 10.19 13.10 9.13
N ILE A 138 10.13 12.61 7.89
CA ILE A 138 10.65 11.27 7.58
C ILE A 138 12.14 11.22 7.96
N PRO A 139 12.59 10.15 8.64
CA PRO A 139 13.99 9.92 8.92
C PRO A 139 14.83 9.89 7.65
N LYS A 140 16.14 10.09 7.78
CA LYS A 140 17.05 10.02 6.64
C LYS A 140 16.90 8.69 5.90
N LEU A 141 16.48 8.75 4.65
CA LEU A 141 16.34 7.62 3.76
C LEU A 141 17.71 7.19 3.21
N LYS A 142 17.93 5.89 3.10
CA LYS A 142 19.11 5.35 2.41
C LYS A 142 18.79 5.13 0.94
N ASN A 143 19.65 5.64 0.08
CA ASN A 143 19.52 5.45 -1.37
C ASN A 143 19.67 3.95 -1.72
N ASN A 144 18.96 3.53 -2.77
CA ASN A 144 18.96 2.15 -3.29
C ASN A 144 18.56 1.08 -2.26
N MET A 145 17.83 1.48 -1.22
CA MET A 145 17.28 0.60 -0.20
C MET A 145 15.75 0.73 -0.16
N LEU A 146 15.09 -0.31 0.30
CA LEU A 146 13.70 -0.28 0.71
C LEU A 146 13.65 0.23 2.15
N ASN A 147 13.37 1.52 2.32
CA ASN A 147 13.27 2.13 3.65
C ASN A 147 11.87 1.85 4.21
N ILE A 148 11.79 0.96 5.19
CA ILE A 148 10.56 0.49 5.80
C ILE A 148 10.58 0.81 7.30
N PRO A 149 9.52 1.41 7.87
CA PRO A 149 9.45 1.71 9.29
C PRO A 149 9.53 0.45 10.17
N GLU A 150 10.11 0.60 11.34
CA GLU A 150 10.09 -0.42 12.38
C GLU A 150 8.67 -0.62 12.93
N GLY A 151 8.33 -1.86 13.31
CA GLY A 151 7.06 -2.23 13.91
C GLY A 151 5.89 -2.36 12.92
N GLU A 152 4.76 -2.83 13.42
CA GLU A 152 3.58 -3.26 12.65
C GLU A 152 3.89 -4.33 11.59
N ASP A 153 4.85 -5.19 11.89
CA ASP A 153 5.28 -6.26 10.99
C ASP A 153 4.38 -7.50 11.06
N TYR A 154 3.65 -7.70 12.15
CA TYR A 154 2.66 -8.77 12.35
C TYR A 154 3.12 -10.16 11.87
N GLY A 155 4.40 -10.46 12.08
CA GLY A 155 5.02 -11.71 11.65
C GLY A 155 5.62 -11.68 10.23
N GLY A 156 5.62 -10.54 9.57
CA GLY A 156 6.22 -10.34 8.25
C GLY A 156 6.99 -9.02 8.15
N VAL A 157 6.68 -8.22 7.13
CA VAL A 157 7.25 -6.88 6.89
C VAL A 157 6.12 -5.88 6.73
N CYS A 158 6.20 -4.76 7.43
CA CYS A 158 5.21 -3.67 7.34
C CYS A 158 4.96 -3.25 5.88
N ASP A 159 3.69 -3.30 5.47
CA ASP A 159 3.23 -3.01 4.11
C ASP A 159 2.65 -1.59 3.93
N ARG A 160 2.63 -0.80 5.02
CA ARG A 160 1.93 0.50 5.07
C ARG A 160 2.73 1.67 4.58
N PHE A 161 4.03 1.51 4.49
CA PHE A 161 4.96 2.52 4.01
C PHE A 161 6.23 1.87 3.48
N VAL A 162 6.66 2.31 2.33
CA VAL A 162 8.01 2.05 1.82
C VAL A 162 8.50 3.25 1.03
N SER A 163 9.79 3.56 1.15
CA SER A 163 10.49 4.43 0.21
C SER A 163 11.57 3.65 -0.49
N LEU A 164 11.56 3.65 -1.82
CA LEU A 164 12.47 2.87 -2.65
C LEU A 164 12.88 3.62 -3.93
N SER A 165 13.93 3.13 -4.58
CA SER A 165 14.33 3.61 -5.91
C SER A 165 13.27 3.23 -6.95
N VAL A 166 13.07 4.10 -7.95
CA VAL A 166 12.19 3.79 -9.09
C VAL A 166 12.61 2.50 -9.82
N LYS A 167 13.87 2.11 -9.75
CA LYS A 167 14.38 0.87 -10.36
C LYS A 167 13.79 -0.40 -9.73
N ASP A 168 13.37 -0.32 -8.48
CA ASP A 168 12.82 -1.45 -7.73
C ASP A 168 11.29 -1.42 -7.66
N ILE A 169 10.64 -0.36 -8.16
CA ILE A 169 9.20 -0.18 -7.99
C ILE A 169 8.37 -1.20 -8.78
N GLU A 170 8.77 -1.53 -9.98
CA GLU A 170 8.04 -2.50 -10.80
C GLU A 170 8.02 -3.87 -10.13
N GLU A 171 9.17 -4.32 -9.62
CA GLU A 171 9.26 -5.55 -8.83
C GLU A 171 8.43 -5.45 -7.56
N TYR A 172 8.56 -4.37 -6.80
CA TYR A 172 7.79 -4.17 -5.56
C TYR A 172 6.27 -4.22 -5.78
N LEU A 173 5.78 -3.75 -6.91
CA LEU A 173 4.35 -3.76 -7.26
C LEU A 173 3.87 -5.10 -7.85
N SER A 174 4.76 -6.02 -8.24
CA SER A 174 4.43 -7.27 -8.95
C SER A 174 4.00 -8.43 -8.06
N ILE A 175 3.61 -8.18 -6.82
CA ILE A 175 3.25 -9.21 -5.83
C ILE A 175 2.09 -10.12 -6.30
N CYS A 176 1.20 -9.64 -7.16
CA CYS A 176 0.10 -10.45 -7.68
C CYS A 176 0.58 -11.58 -8.60
N ASN A 177 1.67 -11.39 -9.36
CA ASN A 177 2.26 -12.46 -10.15
C ASN A 177 2.71 -13.62 -9.26
N TYR A 178 3.34 -13.29 -8.12
CA TYR A 178 3.73 -14.29 -7.13
C TYR A 178 2.55 -15.03 -6.54
N ILE A 179 1.46 -14.31 -6.23
CA ILE A 179 0.22 -14.90 -5.68
C ILE A 179 -0.42 -15.85 -6.69
N ASP A 180 -0.36 -15.51 -7.98
CA ASP A 180 -0.93 -16.32 -9.05
C ASP A 180 -0.07 -17.54 -9.41
N GLU A 181 1.25 -17.42 -9.35
CA GLU A 181 2.20 -18.48 -9.73
C GLU A 181 2.43 -19.53 -8.65
N LYS A 182 2.21 -19.21 -7.37
CA LYS A 182 2.61 -20.05 -6.23
C LYS A 182 1.44 -20.68 -5.52
N GLU A 183 1.60 -21.94 -5.17
CA GLU A 183 0.71 -22.55 -4.18
C GLU A 183 1.00 -21.97 -2.80
N TYR A 184 -0.07 -21.71 -2.08
CA TYR A 184 0.04 -21.15 -0.73
C TYR A 184 0.91 -21.99 0.21
N GLU A 185 0.82 -23.34 0.12
CA GLU A 185 1.52 -24.28 1.01
C GLU A 185 3.03 -24.31 0.80
N ASP A 186 3.49 -24.02 -0.40
CA ASP A 186 4.92 -24.00 -0.73
C ASP A 186 5.67 -22.83 -0.08
N ASN A 187 4.95 -21.83 0.40
CA ASN A 187 5.51 -20.53 0.75
C ASN A 187 5.33 -20.10 2.21
N PHE A 188 4.47 -20.78 2.98
CA PHE A 188 4.09 -20.26 4.29
C PHE A 188 4.11 -21.31 5.41
N GLY A 189 5.25 -21.52 6.01
CA GLY A 189 5.30 -21.93 7.42
C GLY A 189 4.90 -20.79 8.38
N ILE A 190 4.18 -19.73 7.89
CA ILE A 190 4.04 -18.44 8.57
C ILE A 190 2.58 -17.95 8.46
N ILE A 191 2.20 -17.08 9.38
CA ILE A 191 0.89 -16.47 9.50
C ILE A 191 0.46 -15.83 8.17
N PRO A 192 -0.64 -16.27 7.54
CA PRO A 192 -1.09 -15.79 6.25
C PRO A 192 -1.84 -14.46 6.37
N ASN A 193 -1.11 -13.39 6.59
CA ASN A 193 -1.60 -12.02 6.56
C ASN A 193 -0.86 -11.20 5.49
N CYS A 194 -1.28 -9.98 5.26
CA CYS A 194 -0.66 -9.12 4.24
C CYS A 194 0.83 -8.94 4.45
N GLU A 195 1.26 -8.74 5.68
CA GLU A 195 2.66 -8.52 6.05
C GLU A 195 3.50 -9.79 5.85
N GLY A 196 2.95 -10.97 6.15
CA GLY A 196 3.61 -12.27 5.93
C GLY A 196 3.79 -12.58 4.44
N VAL A 197 2.74 -12.40 3.65
CA VAL A 197 2.78 -12.55 2.17
C VAL A 197 3.79 -11.58 1.56
N HIS A 198 3.77 -10.33 2.00
CA HIS A 198 4.71 -9.32 1.55
C HIS A 198 6.16 -9.70 1.87
N SER A 199 6.42 -10.17 3.09
CA SER A 199 7.75 -10.65 3.51
C SER A 199 8.25 -11.80 2.65
N ALA A 200 7.41 -12.82 2.40
CA ALA A 200 7.75 -13.95 1.55
C ALA A 200 8.08 -13.51 0.12
N TYR A 201 7.27 -12.60 -0.42
CA TYR A 201 7.50 -12.02 -1.73
C TYR A 201 8.84 -11.27 -1.82
N LEU A 202 9.13 -10.39 -0.86
CA LEU A 202 10.40 -9.65 -0.82
C LEU A 202 11.63 -10.59 -0.74
N LYS A 203 11.48 -11.72 -0.04
CA LYS A 203 12.54 -12.72 0.07
C LYS A 203 12.82 -13.42 -1.26
N ILE A 204 11.77 -13.85 -1.96
CA ILE A 204 11.91 -14.57 -3.24
C ILE A 204 12.50 -13.68 -4.34
N THR A 205 12.09 -12.41 -4.38
CA THR A 205 12.59 -11.41 -5.33
C THR A 205 13.99 -10.89 -4.98
N GLY A 206 14.51 -11.23 -3.81
CA GLY A 206 15.78 -10.70 -3.31
C GLY A 206 15.71 -9.26 -2.80
N LEU A 207 14.55 -8.63 -2.84
CA LEU A 207 14.33 -7.28 -2.31
C LEU A 207 14.51 -7.22 -0.79
N GLU A 208 14.35 -8.33 -0.08
CA GLU A 208 14.64 -8.43 1.37
C GLU A 208 16.05 -7.95 1.70
N ASN A 209 17.04 -8.25 0.85
CA ASN A 209 18.44 -7.83 1.05
C ASN A 209 18.64 -6.32 0.96
N LYS A 210 17.66 -5.59 0.45
CA LYS A 210 17.64 -4.13 0.34
C LYS A 210 16.86 -3.45 1.47
N ILE A 211 16.30 -4.20 2.42
CA ILE A 211 15.52 -3.60 3.51
C ILE A 211 16.43 -2.79 4.43
N ASN A 212 16.10 -1.54 4.61
CA ASN A 212 16.62 -0.66 5.62
C ASN A 212 15.51 -0.25 6.58
N ARG A 213 15.63 -0.66 7.83
CA ARG A 213 14.65 -0.30 8.86
C ARG A 213 14.91 1.13 9.32
N ILE A 214 13.86 1.94 9.31
CA ILE A 214 13.90 3.33 9.74
C ILE A 214 13.04 3.53 10.99
N PRO A 215 13.41 4.48 11.88
CA PRO A 215 12.57 4.84 13.02
C PRO A 215 11.16 5.20 12.57
N ARG A 216 10.17 4.67 13.28
CA ARG A 216 8.77 4.93 12.95
C ARG A 216 8.34 6.32 13.42
N ASN A 217 7.78 7.10 12.52
CA ASN A 217 7.24 8.41 12.78
C ASN A 217 5.80 8.60 12.30
N GLN A 218 5.15 7.52 11.87
CA GLN A 218 3.76 7.52 11.43
C GLN A 218 2.93 6.44 12.13
N PHE A 219 1.63 6.66 12.19
CA PHE A 219 0.67 5.77 12.84
C PHE A 219 -0.59 5.68 11.99
N THR A 220 -1.16 4.47 11.92
CA THR A 220 -2.48 4.27 11.32
C THR A 220 -3.54 4.94 12.19
N VAL A 221 -4.39 5.74 11.58
CA VAL A 221 -5.51 6.42 12.25
C VAL A 221 -6.81 6.20 11.49
N SER A 222 -7.93 6.37 12.17
CA SER A 222 -9.25 6.41 11.54
C SER A 222 -10.11 7.51 12.14
N LEU A 223 -11.01 8.05 11.35
CA LEU A 223 -12.12 8.86 11.84
C LEU A 223 -13.18 7.93 12.45
N LYS A 224 -14.07 8.52 13.27
CA LYS A 224 -15.17 7.77 13.89
C LYS A 224 -16.04 7.06 12.86
N ASP A 225 -16.24 7.69 11.72
CA ASP A 225 -17.11 7.20 10.65
C ASP A 225 -16.38 6.39 9.57
N ASP A 226 -15.05 6.23 9.69
CA ASP A 226 -14.30 5.39 8.76
C ASP A 226 -14.73 3.92 8.90
N VAL A 227 -15.01 3.28 7.78
CA VAL A 227 -15.28 1.84 7.74
C VAL A 227 -13.95 1.09 7.88
N THR A 228 -13.76 0.41 9.00
CA THR A 228 -12.58 -0.41 9.26
C THR A 228 -12.93 -1.59 10.15
N ARG A 229 -12.35 -2.76 9.87
CA ARG A 229 -12.57 -3.98 10.66
C ARG A 229 -11.77 -4.03 11.97
N TRP A 230 -10.71 -3.20 12.08
CA TRP A 230 -9.76 -3.21 13.22
C TRP A 230 -9.81 -1.97 14.08
N ARG A 231 -10.98 -1.52 14.41
CA ARG A 231 -11.15 -0.31 15.25
C ARG A 231 -10.66 -0.46 16.69
N ILE A 232 -10.43 -1.65 17.14
CA ILE A 232 -10.22 -1.91 18.57
C ILE A 232 -8.75 -1.72 18.94
N GLY A 233 -8.49 -0.68 19.72
CA GLY A 233 -7.29 -0.54 20.55
C GLY A 233 -6.00 -0.05 19.91
N LYS A 234 -5.90 0.04 18.59
CA LYS A 234 -4.64 0.39 17.90
C LYS A 234 -4.63 1.75 17.23
N TYR A 235 -5.79 2.39 17.07
CA TYR A 235 -5.96 3.57 16.26
C TYR A 235 -6.35 4.79 17.08
N ARG A 236 -5.87 5.94 16.63
CA ARG A 236 -6.33 7.23 17.16
C ARG A 236 -7.53 7.67 16.35
N TYR A 237 -8.55 8.17 17.05
CA TYR A 237 -9.76 8.74 16.47
C TYR A 237 -9.72 10.25 16.65
N TYR A 238 -10.13 10.94 15.62
CA TYR A 238 -10.22 12.40 15.61
C TYR A 238 -11.67 12.85 15.53
#